data_af0fdc74c4242a7b17549643de936a36
#
_entry.id   af0fdc74c4242a7b17549643de936a36
#
_cell.length_a   1.000
_cell.length_b   1.000
_cell.length_c   1.000
_cell.angle_alpha   90.00
_cell.angle_beta   90.00
_cell.angle_gamma   90.00
#
_symmetry.space_group_name_H-M   'P 1'
#
loop_
_entity.id
_entity.type
_entity.pdbx_description
1 polymer ?
#
loop_
_entity_poly.entity_id
_entity_poly.type
_entity_poly.pdbx_seq_one_letter_code
_entity_poly.pdbx_strand_id
1 'polypeptide(L)'
;MRHARMAIGKGEVVCIPTDTSYALVADAFNPVALDKLRAARRMQDRAPLSVFLPGIPTLNALAESVPEEVEALATEFWPGALTVIVRAGETLAWDLGDTAGTVALRMPANRIALELLSETGPLAQSGAFALGQSPLVSPTALAKRFEDSVSVIAAAGDEKTGKSLSTVIDATSLDSPQGKLRIVREGAISSLEIFRVVEADRFA
;
A
#
# COMPACT_ATOMS: atom_id res chain seq x y z
N MET A 1 19.10 4.59 -1.85
CA MET A 1 18.51 3.29 -2.24
C MET A 1 19.27 2.08 -1.66
N ARG A 2 20.59 1.93 -1.85
CA ARG A 2 21.38 0.76 -1.36
C ARG A 2 21.10 0.37 0.10
N HIS A 3 21.10 1.30 1.04
CA HIS A 3 20.83 1.03 2.45
C HIS A 3 19.39 0.55 2.70
N ALA A 4 18.42 1.16 2.02
CA ALA A 4 17.01 0.75 2.13
C ALA A 4 16.81 -0.70 1.65
N ARG A 5 17.36 -1.04 0.47
CA ARG A 5 17.33 -2.40 -0.07
C ARG A 5 17.98 -3.42 0.88
N MET A 6 19.17 -3.08 1.41
CA MET A 6 19.87 -3.95 2.37
C MET A 6 19.06 -4.15 3.66
N ALA A 7 18.39 -3.12 4.15
CA ALA A 7 17.54 -3.20 5.33
C ALA A 7 16.33 -4.12 5.07
N ILE A 8 15.63 -3.95 3.94
CA ILE A 8 14.53 -4.85 3.54
C ILE A 8 15.01 -6.30 3.46
N GLY A 9 16.14 -6.57 2.79
CA GLY A 9 16.71 -7.92 2.69
C GLY A 9 17.13 -8.55 4.04
N LYS A 10 17.32 -7.74 5.08
CA LYS A 10 17.57 -8.18 6.46
C LYS A 10 16.28 -8.33 7.28
N GLY A 11 15.11 -8.13 6.69
CA GLY A 11 13.83 -8.16 7.39
C GLY A 11 13.65 -6.95 8.33
N GLU A 12 14.20 -5.80 7.98
CA GLU A 12 14.04 -4.56 8.72
C GLU A 12 12.94 -3.68 8.12
N VAL A 13 12.44 -2.73 8.92
CA VAL A 13 11.45 -1.73 8.50
C VAL A 13 12.17 -0.51 7.93
N VAL A 14 11.68 -0.04 6.79
CA VAL A 14 12.17 1.16 6.11
C VAL A 14 11.03 2.18 5.98
N CYS A 15 11.34 3.47 6.13
CA CYS A 15 10.40 4.55 5.85
C CYS A 15 10.69 5.15 4.47
N ILE A 16 9.68 5.23 3.62
CA ILE A 16 9.78 5.74 2.25
C ILE A 16 8.74 6.83 1.98
N PRO A 17 9.05 7.83 1.12
CA PRO A 17 8.05 8.77 0.65
C PRO A 17 7.12 8.13 -0.37
N THR A 18 5.88 8.59 -0.40
CA THR A 18 4.92 8.30 -1.48
C THR A 18 4.27 9.58 -1.98
N ASP A 19 3.44 9.48 -3.00
CA ASP A 19 2.63 10.58 -3.52
C ASP A 19 1.55 11.07 -2.52
N THR A 20 1.20 10.28 -1.52
CA THR A 20 0.20 10.64 -0.50
C THR A 20 0.82 11.04 0.83
N SER A 21 1.70 10.21 1.39
CA SER A 21 2.38 10.44 2.67
C SER A 21 3.59 9.52 2.78
N TYR A 22 4.41 9.70 3.81
CA TYR A 22 5.42 8.68 4.13
C TYR A 22 4.75 7.37 4.57
N ALA A 23 5.36 6.27 4.16
CA ALA A 23 4.94 4.92 4.54
C ALA A 23 6.10 4.16 5.20
N LEU A 24 5.78 3.33 6.18
CA LEU A 24 6.66 2.27 6.65
C LEU A 24 6.44 1.05 5.77
N VAL A 25 7.54 0.43 5.35
CA VAL A 25 7.50 -0.75 4.48
C VAL A 25 8.42 -1.85 5.00
N ALA A 26 8.05 -3.08 4.72
CA ALA A 26 8.82 -4.28 5.03
C ALA A 26 8.56 -5.36 3.97
N ASP A 27 9.41 -6.37 3.89
CA ASP A 27 9.22 -7.50 2.98
C ASP A 27 7.86 -8.19 3.27
N ALA A 28 6.99 -8.26 2.26
CA ALA A 28 5.64 -8.81 2.38
C ALA A 28 5.63 -10.32 2.67
N PHE A 29 6.71 -11.03 2.37
CA PHE A 29 6.85 -12.48 2.52
C PHE A 29 7.69 -12.89 3.74
N ASN A 30 8.13 -11.91 4.56
CA ASN A 30 8.90 -12.17 5.78
C ASN A 30 8.06 -11.93 7.03
N PRO A 31 7.54 -12.96 7.72
CA PRO A 31 6.68 -12.80 8.89
C PRO A 31 7.30 -11.95 10.00
N VAL A 32 8.61 -12.12 10.24
CA VAL A 32 9.34 -11.34 11.27
C VAL A 32 9.37 -9.84 10.92
N ALA A 33 9.53 -9.52 9.63
CA ALA A 33 9.50 -8.14 9.16
C ALA A 33 8.09 -7.53 9.27
N LEU A 34 7.04 -8.32 9.05
CA LEU A 34 5.66 -7.90 9.20
C LEU A 34 5.31 -7.59 10.67
N ASP A 35 5.80 -8.40 11.61
CA ASP A 35 5.63 -8.15 13.05
C ASP A 35 6.36 -6.88 13.48
N LYS A 36 7.59 -6.66 13.01
CA LYS A 36 8.32 -5.39 13.23
C LYS A 36 7.54 -4.19 12.69
N LEU A 37 6.94 -4.32 11.50
CA LEU A 37 6.13 -3.25 10.89
C LEU A 37 4.90 -2.91 11.74
N ARG A 38 4.17 -3.94 12.23
CA ARG A 38 3.03 -3.74 13.14
C ARG A 38 3.48 -3.08 14.45
N ALA A 39 4.58 -3.56 15.04
CA ALA A 39 5.13 -3.00 16.27
C ALA A 39 5.56 -1.53 16.10
N ALA A 40 6.27 -1.20 15.01
CA ALA A 40 6.66 0.18 14.71
C ALA A 40 5.46 1.14 14.63
N ARG A 41 4.34 0.64 14.13
CA ARG A 41 3.08 1.39 14.03
C ARG A 41 2.22 1.34 15.30
N ARG A 42 2.57 0.52 16.28
CA ARG A 42 1.75 0.21 17.46
C ARG A 42 0.35 -0.25 17.05
N MET A 43 0.28 -1.07 16.01
CA MET A 43 -0.96 -1.67 15.56
C MET A 43 -1.38 -2.79 16.52
N GLN A 44 -2.68 -3.13 16.49
CA GLN A 44 -3.17 -4.32 17.16
C GLN A 44 -2.50 -5.57 16.53
N ASP A 45 -2.37 -6.60 17.34
CA ASP A 45 -1.90 -7.88 16.85
C ASP A 45 -2.77 -8.35 15.69
N ARG A 46 -2.14 -8.90 14.64
CA ARG A 46 -2.79 -9.33 13.39
C ARG A 46 -3.61 -8.27 12.62
N ALA A 47 -3.43 -6.96 12.93
CA ALA A 47 -4.05 -5.91 12.11
C ALA A 47 -3.61 -6.04 10.64
N PRO A 48 -4.56 -5.97 9.66
CA PRO A 48 -4.26 -6.20 8.27
C PRO A 48 -3.31 -5.14 7.69
N LEU A 49 -2.32 -5.60 6.91
CA LEU A 49 -1.38 -4.77 6.18
C LEU A 49 -1.76 -4.72 4.70
N SER A 50 -1.59 -3.59 4.07
CA SER A 50 -1.67 -3.46 2.61
C SER A 50 -0.31 -3.65 1.95
N VAL A 51 -0.26 -3.80 0.63
CA VAL A 51 0.95 -4.11 -0.12
C VAL A 51 1.17 -3.10 -1.24
N PHE A 52 2.40 -2.61 -1.35
CA PHE A 52 2.86 -1.85 -2.50
C PHE A 52 3.41 -2.76 -3.57
N LEU A 53 3.10 -2.44 -4.83
CA LEU A 53 3.48 -3.18 -6.04
C LEU A 53 4.52 -2.42 -6.86
N PRO A 54 5.48 -3.14 -7.48
CA PRO A 54 6.41 -2.54 -8.45
C PRO A 54 5.76 -2.20 -9.79
N GLY A 55 4.63 -2.82 -10.14
CA GLY A 55 3.96 -2.65 -11.43
C GLY A 55 2.66 -3.44 -11.54
N ILE A 56 1.85 -3.09 -12.53
CA ILE A 56 0.55 -3.75 -12.81
C ILE A 56 0.67 -5.28 -13.02
N PRO A 57 1.71 -5.82 -13.67
CA PRO A 57 1.83 -7.29 -13.79
C PRO A 57 1.86 -8.02 -12.45
N THR A 58 2.32 -7.35 -11.38
CA THR A 58 2.34 -7.94 -10.04
C THR A 58 0.94 -8.03 -9.44
N LEU A 59 -0.02 -7.19 -9.84
CA LEU A 59 -1.42 -7.32 -9.44
C LEU A 59 -1.97 -8.71 -9.81
N ASN A 60 -1.76 -9.14 -11.06
CA ASN A 60 -2.19 -10.46 -11.55
C ASN A 60 -1.51 -11.64 -10.83
N ALA A 61 -0.30 -11.42 -10.31
CA ALA A 61 0.42 -12.45 -9.56
C ALA A 61 -0.04 -12.57 -8.09
N LEU A 62 -0.62 -11.52 -7.53
CA LEU A 62 -1.01 -11.46 -6.12
C LEU A 62 -2.52 -11.59 -5.88
N ALA A 63 -3.35 -11.23 -6.86
CA ALA A 63 -4.79 -11.41 -6.82
C ALA A 63 -5.20 -12.82 -7.30
N GLU A 64 -6.27 -13.36 -6.74
CA GLU A 64 -6.89 -14.59 -7.24
C GLU A 64 -7.44 -14.40 -8.66
N SER A 65 -8.09 -13.26 -8.88
CA SER A 65 -8.57 -12.80 -10.20
C SER A 65 -8.51 -11.27 -10.25
N VAL A 66 -8.46 -10.72 -11.46
CA VAL A 66 -8.49 -9.26 -11.69
C VAL A 66 -9.67 -8.95 -12.62
N PRO A 67 -10.81 -8.49 -12.08
CA PRO A 67 -11.94 -8.05 -12.89
C PRO A 67 -11.59 -6.87 -13.79
N GLU A 68 -12.30 -6.71 -14.91
CA GLU A 68 -12.08 -5.63 -15.89
C GLU A 68 -12.12 -4.23 -15.24
N GLU A 69 -13.02 -4.01 -14.29
CA GLU A 69 -13.14 -2.75 -13.57
C GLU A 69 -11.88 -2.44 -12.75
N VAL A 70 -11.28 -3.46 -12.13
CA VAL A 70 -10.03 -3.33 -11.38
C VAL A 70 -8.86 -3.03 -12.32
N GLU A 71 -8.80 -3.71 -13.46
CA GLU A 71 -7.78 -3.48 -14.48
C GLU A 71 -7.87 -2.06 -15.07
N ALA A 72 -9.09 -1.59 -15.37
CA ALA A 72 -9.33 -0.24 -15.87
C ALA A 72 -8.90 0.83 -14.83
N LEU A 73 -9.31 0.66 -13.57
CA LEU A 73 -8.94 1.55 -12.48
C LEU A 73 -7.42 1.55 -12.22
N ALA A 74 -6.77 0.39 -12.25
CA ALA A 74 -5.33 0.27 -12.10
C ALA A 74 -4.58 0.94 -13.26
N THR A 75 -5.06 0.78 -14.48
CA THR A 75 -4.45 1.39 -15.68
C THR A 75 -4.53 2.91 -15.65
N GLU A 76 -5.65 3.47 -15.20
CA GLU A 76 -5.85 4.92 -15.14
C GLU A 76 -5.11 5.56 -13.96
N PHE A 77 -5.15 4.95 -12.76
CA PHE A 77 -4.71 5.59 -11.53
C PHE A 77 -3.39 5.07 -10.96
N TRP A 78 -2.73 4.09 -11.58
CA TRP A 78 -1.42 3.60 -11.15
C TRP A 78 -0.31 3.92 -12.17
N PRO A 79 0.84 4.39 -11.70
CA PRO A 79 1.19 4.66 -10.29
C PRO A 79 0.41 5.86 -9.74
N GLY A 80 -0.13 5.74 -8.51
CA GLY A 80 -0.93 6.82 -7.92
C GLY A 80 -1.63 6.50 -6.61
N ALA A 81 -2.55 7.38 -6.25
CA ALA A 81 -3.21 7.39 -4.95
C ALA A 81 -4.46 6.49 -4.87
N LEU A 82 -4.51 5.42 -5.65
CA LEU A 82 -5.56 4.40 -5.59
C LEU A 82 -5.07 3.15 -4.87
N THR A 83 -5.86 2.66 -3.93
CA THR A 83 -5.71 1.33 -3.31
C THR A 83 -6.92 0.49 -3.66
N VAL A 84 -6.71 -0.72 -4.16
CA VAL A 84 -7.79 -1.65 -4.49
C VAL A 84 -7.70 -2.88 -3.59
N ILE A 85 -8.82 -3.28 -2.99
CA ILE A 85 -8.93 -4.51 -2.21
C ILE A 85 -9.51 -5.58 -3.14
N VAL A 86 -8.78 -6.67 -3.27
CA VAL A 86 -9.15 -7.84 -4.08
C VAL A 86 -9.00 -9.13 -3.26
N ARG A 87 -9.50 -10.24 -3.76
CA ARG A 87 -9.18 -11.55 -3.22
C ARG A 87 -7.71 -11.86 -3.44
N ALA A 88 -7.04 -12.34 -2.40
CA ALA A 88 -5.64 -12.72 -2.48
C ALA A 88 -5.50 -14.09 -3.15
N GLY A 89 -4.45 -14.28 -3.94
CA GLY A 89 -4.12 -15.59 -4.52
C GLY A 89 -3.90 -16.63 -3.43
N GLU A 90 -4.53 -17.79 -3.54
CA GLU A 90 -4.51 -18.84 -2.52
C GLU A 90 -3.12 -19.42 -2.24
N THR A 91 -2.21 -19.35 -3.20
CA THR A 91 -0.86 -19.92 -3.12
C THR A 91 0.16 -19.01 -2.44
N LEU A 92 -0.24 -17.82 -2.02
CA LEU A 92 0.68 -16.83 -1.46
C LEU A 92 1.02 -17.17 0.00
N ALA A 93 2.31 -17.45 0.25
CA ALA A 93 2.83 -17.73 1.58
C ALA A 93 3.20 -16.45 2.33
N TRP A 94 2.20 -15.62 2.66
CA TRP A 94 2.38 -14.40 3.45
C TRP A 94 1.40 -14.35 4.65
N ASP A 95 1.77 -13.62 5.69
CA ASP A 95 0.90 -13.36 6.84
C ASP A 95 0.64 -11.85 6.99
N LEU A 96 -0.25 -11.32 6.15
CA LEU A 96 -0.64 -9.91 6.20
C LEU A 96 -1.62 -9.59 7.34
N GLY A 97 -1.91 -10.53 8.23
CA GLY A 97 -2.85 -10.38 9.34
C GLY A 97 -4.25 -10.89 9.02
N ASP A 98 -5.24 -10.40 9.76
CA ASP A 98 -6.64 -10.84 9.63
C ASP A 98 -7.31 -10.17 8.41
N THR A 99 -6.93 -10.62 7.22
CA THR A 99 -7.37 -10.05 5.95
C THR A 99 -8.63 -10.73 5.39
N ALA A 100 -9.12 -11.78 6.02
CA ALA A 100 -10.24 -12.59 5.53
C ALA A 100 -10.08 -13.06 4.07
N GLY A 101 -8.84 -13.43 3.67
CA GLY A 101 -8.53 -13.88 2.31
C GLY A 101 -8.48 -12.75 1.26
N THR A 102 -8.37 -11.50 1.69
CA THR A 102 -8.24 -10.35 0.79
C THR A 102 -6.86 -9.69 0.88
N VAL A 103 -6.54 -8.85 -0.08
CA VAL A 103 -5.35 -8.00 -0.03
C VAL A 103 -5.65 -6.61 -0.59
N ALA A 104 -5.15 -5.58 0.09
CA ALA A 104 -5.21 -4.20 -0.37
C ALA A 104 -3.91 -3.85 -1.12
N LEU A 105 -4.00 -3.58 -2.41
CA LEU A 105 -2.88 -3.39 -3.33
C LEU A 105 -2.81 -1.95 -3.82
N ARG A 106 -1.60 -1.41 -3.98
CA ARG A 106 -1.35 -0.09 -4.55
C ARG A 106 0.01 -0.01 -5.23
N MET A 107 0.10 0.71 -6.35
CA MET A 107 1.36 1.13 -6.96
C MET A 107 1.57 2.64 -6.70
N PRO A 108 2.48 3.04 -5.77
CA PRO A 108 2.65 4.45 -5.40
C PRO A 108 3.35 5.26 -6.48
N ALA A 109 2.95 6.53 -6.71
CA ALA A 109 3.57 7.42 -7.69
C ALA A 109 4.73 8.21 -7.08
N ASN A 110 5.75 7.53 -6.62
CA ASN A 110 6.96 8.17 -6.11
C ASN A 110 8.20 7.44 -6.62
N ARG A 111 9.18 8.19 -7.15
CA ARG A 111 10.39 7.62 -7.77
C ARG A 111 11.19 6.75 -6.79
N ILE A 112 11.36 7.18 -5.55
CA ILE A 112 12.11 6.41 -4.52
C ILE A 112 11.36 5.11 -4.19
N ALA A 113 10.05 5.20 -4.02
CA ALA A 113 9.22 4.03 -3.75
C ALA A 113 9.27 3.02 -4.90
N LEU A 114 9.10 3.48 -6.14
CA LEU A 114 9.12 2.61 -7.33
C LEU A 114 10.50 1.99 -7.57
N GLU A 115 11.58 2.75 -7.37
CA GLU A 115 12.95 2.23 -7.46
C GLU A 115 13.20 1.12 -6.43
N LEU A 116 12.79 1.32 -5.17
CA LEU A 116 12.92 0.29 -4.15
C LEU A 116 12.10 -0.97 -4.52
N LEU A 117 10.83 -0.79 -4.87
CA LEU A 117 9.92 -1.88 -5.26
C LEU A 117 10.43 -2.68 -6.46
N SER A 118 11.05 -2.02 -7.45
CA SER A 118 11.62 -2.70 -8.61
C SER A 118 12.79 -3.63 -8.25
N GLU A 119 13.51 -3.33 -7.16
CA GLU A 119 14.64 -4.13 -6.69
C GLU A 119 14.26 -5.19 -5.64
N THR A 120 13.20 -4.95 -4.87
CA THR A 120 12.81 -5.82 -3.73
C THR A 120 11.57 -6.65 -4.00
N GLY A 121 10.77 -6.31 -5.01
CA GLY A 121 9.43 -6.87 -5.19
C GLY A 121 8.38 -6.22 -4.27
N PRO A 122 7.24 -6.90 -4.04
CA PRO A 122 6.14 -6.39 -3.23
C PRO A 122 6.54 -6.14 -1.77
N LEU A 123 6.14 -4.99 -1.22
CA LEU A 123 6.39 -4.62 0.17
C LEU A 123 5.08 -4.41 0.92
N ALA A 124 4.94 -5.05 2.08
CA ALA A 124 3.89 -4.72 3.03
C ALA A 124 4.10 -3.29 3.52
N GLN A 125 3.01 -2.56 3.71
CA GLN A 125 3.09 -1.16 4.06
C GLN A 125 2.05 -0.73 5.11
N SER A 126 2.39 0.32 5.84
CA SER A 126 1.49 1.10 6.67
C SER A 126 1.90 2.57 6.67
N GLY A 127 0.95 3.49 6.75
CA GLY A 127 1.28 4.92 6.77
C GLY A 127 2.19 5.29 7.96
N ALA A 128 3.18 6.16 7.76
CA ALA A 128 4.15 6.55 8.79
C ALA A 128 3.58 7.63 9.74
N PHE A 129 2.40 7.38 10.31
CA PHE A 129 1.71 8.27 11.26
C PHE A 129 0.90 7.47 12.28
N ALA A 130 0.63 8.03 13.45
CA ALA A 130 -0.20 7.36 14.45
C ALA A 130 -1.68 7.35 14.04
N LEU A 131 -2.42 6.35 14.49
CA LEU A 131 -3.86 6.25 14.22
C LEU A 131 -4.57 7.53 14.70
N GLY A 132 -5.41 8.12 13.85
CA GLY A 132 -6.13 9.37 14.16
C GLY A 132 -5.29 10.65 14.08
N GLN A 133 -4.00 10.57 13.72
CA GLN A 133 -3.14 11.73 13.53
C GLN A 133 -2.90 12.04 12.04
N SER A 134 -2.56 13.29 11.76
CA SER A 134 -2.16 13.70 10.41
C SER A 134 -0.81 13.09 10.02
N PRO A 135 -0.59 12.79 8.73
CA PRO A 135 0.69 12.31 8.23
C PRO A 135 1.85 13.24 8.57
N LEU A 136 2.97 12.65 9.00
CA LEU A 136 4.22 13.37 9.15
C LEU A 136 4.86 13.60 7.77
N VAL A 137 5.29 14.83 7.51
CA VAL A 137 5.88 15.24 6.23
C VAL A 137 7.38 15.59 6.34
N SER A 138 7.93 15.65 7.56
CA SER A 138 9.32 15.97 7.81
C SER A 138 10.15 14.72 8.11
N PRO A 139 11.25 14.46 7.35
CA PRO A 139 12.18 13.37 7.64
C PRO A 139 12.72 13.41 9.07
N THR A 140 12.99 14.61 9.61
CA THR A 140 13.46 14.79 10.99
C THR A 140 12.41 14.38 12.02
N ALA A 141 11.13 14.73 11.79
CA ALA A 141 10.03 14.31 12.66
C ALA A 141 9.81 12.80 12.60
N LEU A 142 9.95 12.20 11.42
CA LEU A 142 9.89 10.75 11.21
C LEU A 142 11.04 10.04 11.94
N ALA A 143 12.27 10.55 11.81
CA ALA A 143 13.44 10.00 12.50
C ALA A 143 13.21 9.96 14.02
N LYS A 144 12.76 11.08 14.61
CA LYS A 144 12.44 11.16 16.03
C LYS A 144 11.28 10.21 16.43
N ARG A 145 10.28 10.06 15.58
CA ARG A 145 9.07 9.25 15.89
C ARG A 145 9.35 7.76 15.84
N PHE A 146 10.24 7.32 14.96
CA PHE A 146 10.52 5.91 14.66
C PHE A 146 11.98 5.51 14.95
N GLU A 147 12.69 6.26 15.79
CA GLU A 147 14.11 6.13 16.09
C GLU A 147 14.54 4.68 16.36
N ASP A 148 13.76 3.94 17.16
CA ASP A 148 14.06 2.57 17.57
C ASP A 148 13.42 1.50 16.66
N SER A 149 12.63 1.90 15.68
CA SER A 149 11.74 0.97 14.96
C SER A 149 11.99 0.93 13.45
N VAL A 150 12.75 1.88 12.92
CA VAL A 150 13.00 2.04 11.49
C VAL A 150 14.49 2.16 11.22
N SER A 151 15.02 1.22 10.44
CA SER A 151 16.46 1.17 10.14
C SER A 151 16.92 2.24 9.17
N VAL A 152 16.06 2.67 8.24
CA VAL A 152 16.38 3.65 7.20
C VAL A 152 15.16 4.52 6.91
N ILE A 153 15.38 5.83 6.82
CA ILE A 153 14.41 6.77 6.23
C ILE A 153 14.98 7.17 4.87
N ALA A 154 14.38 6.63 3.81
CA ALA A 154 14.76 6.99 2.45
C ALA A 154 14.06 8.31 2.08
N ALA A 155 14.77 9.41 2.20
CA ALA A 155 14.29 10.73 1.81
C ALA A 155 15.31 11.36 0.84
N ALA A 156 14.84 12.00 -0.21
CA ALA A 156 15.65 12.76 -1.15
C ALA A 156 15.40 14.27 -0.94
N GLY A 157 15.76 14.78 0.23
CA GLY A 157 15.75 16.23 0.51
C GLY A 157 14.35 16.87 0.41
N ASP A 158 14.01 17.45 -0.72
CA ASP A 158 12.79 18.25 -0.94
C ASP A 158 11.58 17.46 -1.47
N GLU A 159 11.51 16.16 -1.27
CA GLU A 159 10.37 15.37 -1.70
C GLU A 159 9.07 15.86 -1.05
N LYS A 160 8.21 16.40 -1.88
CA LYS A 160 6.87 16.81 -1.47
C LYS A 160 6.00 15.56 -1.36
N THR A 161 5.85 15.03 -0.17
CA THR A 161 4.79 14.06 0.10
C THR A 161 3.46 14.79 0.26
N GLY A 162 2.40 14.22 -0.26
CA GLY A 162 1.05 14.74 -0.04
C GLY A 162 0.65 14.67 1.45
N LYS A 163 -0.46 15.33 1.80
CA LYS A 163 -1.09 15.25 3.12
C LYS A 163 -2.41 14.48 3.08
N SER A 164 -2.75 13.94 1.92
CA SER A 164 -3.94 13.13 1.70
C SER A 164 -3.65 11.64 1.88
N LEU A 165 -4.71 10.85 2.01
CA LEU A 165 -4.64 9.39 1.97
C LEU A 165 -5.01 8.90 0.57
N SER A 166 -4.72 7.65 0.25
CA SER A 166 -5.22 7.02 -0.98
C SER A 166 -6.73 6.83 -0.91
N THR A 167 -7.40 6.90 -2.05
CA THR A 167 -8.76 6.40 -2.19
C THR A 167 -8.72 4.88 -2.15
N VAL A 168 -9.66 4.26 -1.44
CA VAL A 168 -9.71 2.81 -1.25
C VAL A 168 -11.00 2.27 -1.82
N ILE A 169 -10.89 1.34 -2.77
CA ILE A 169 -12.02 0.65 -3.41
C ILE A 169 -11.94 -0.83 -3.04
N ASP A 170 -13.06 -1.38 -2.59
CA ASP A 170 -13.25 -2.81 -2.37
C ASP A 170 -13.92 -3.42 -3.61
N ALA A 171 -13.21 -4.35 -4.23
CA ALA A 171 -13.64 -5.09 -5.42
C ALA A 171 -13.94 -6.57 -5.13
N THR A 172 -13.90 -6.99 -3.86
CA THR A 172 -14.00 -8.40 -3.48
C THR A 172 -15.34 -9.05 -3.81
N SER A 173 -16.41 -8.27 -4.00
CA SER A 173 -17.71 -8.81 -4.40
C SER A 173 -17.86 -9.01 -5.91
N LEU A 174 -16.94 -8.56 -6.74
CA LEU A 174 -16.99 -8.74 -8.20
C LEU A 174 -16.86 -10.20 -8.66
N ASP A 175 -16.45 -11.11 -7.79
CA ASP A 175 -16.50 -12.56 -8.03
C ASP A 175 -17.94 -13.08 -8.23
N SER A 176 -18.95 -12.30 -7.85
CA SER A 176 -20.37 -12.60 -8.05
C SER A 176 -20.91 -11.84 -9.26
N PRO A 177 -21.80 -12.45 -10.08
CA PRO A 177 -22.38 -11.77 -11.24
C PRO A 177 -23.15 -10.48 -10.94
N GLN A 178 -23.60 -10.31 -9.69
CA GLN A 178 -24.30 -9.11 -9.22
C GLN A 178 -23.42 -8.28 -8.28
N GLY A 179 -22.13 -8.64 -8.15
CA GLY A 179 -21.18 -7.96 -7.29
C GLY A 179 -20.95 -6.52 -7.73
N LYS A 180 -20.70 -5.66 -6.76
CA LYS A 180 -20.45 -4.23 -6.98
C LYS A 180 -19.20 -3.78 -6.28
N LEU A 181 -18.54 -2.80 -6.86
CA LEU A 181 -17.47 -2.05 -6.20
C LEU A 181 -18.01 -1.24 -5.03
N ARG A 182 -17.17 -1.03 -4.03
CA ARG A 182 -17.51 -0.17 -2.89
C ARG A 182 -16.35 0.79 -2.61
N ILE A 183 -16.63 2.09 -2.56
CA ILE A 183 -15.67 3.08 -2.09
C ILE A 183 -15.63 3.00 -0.56
N VAL A 184 -14.57 2.38 -0.03
CA VAL A 184 -14.36 2.22 1.42
C VAL A 184 -13.89 3.52 2.05
N ARG A 185 -13.09 4.28 1.30
CA ARG A 185 -12.59 5.59 1.70
C ARG A 185 -12.32 6.45 0.47
N GLU A 186 -12.88 7.64 0.44
CA GLU A 186 -12.45 8.67 -0.50
C GLU A 186 -11.19 9.37 0.03
N GLY A 187 -10.20 9.54 -0.82
CA GLY A 187 -8.90 10.14 -0.51
C GLY A 187 -8.48 11.17 -1.55
N ALA A 188 -7.26 11.04 -2.06
CA ALA A 188 -6.73 11.98 -3.05
C ALA A 188 -7.43 11.91 -4.42
N ILE A 189 -8.04 10.79 -4.76
CA ILE A 189 -8.84 10.60 -5.97
C ILE A 189 -10.31 10.67 -5.55
N SER A 190 -11.08 11.57 -6.14
CA SER A 190 -12.50 11.74 -5.84
C SER A 190 -13.34 10.63 -6.44
N SER A 191 -14.53 10.38 -5.87
CA SER A 191 -15.53 9.48 -6.44
C SER A 191 -15.92 9.87 -7.86
N LEU A 192 -15.98 11.17 -8.18
CA LEU A 192 -16.27 11.65 -9.53
C LEU A 192 -15.20 11.27 -10.55
N GLU A 193 -13.92 11.23 -10.18
CA GLU A 193 -12.83 10.77 -11.05
C GLU A 193 -12.94 9.26 -11.26
N ILE A 194 -13.24 8.50 -10.22
CA ILE A 194 -13.46 7.05 -10.28
C ILE A 194 -14.61 6.72 -11.24
N PHE A 195 -15.74 7.43 -11.15
CA PHE A 195 -16.93 7.18 -11.98
C PHE A 195 -16.75 7.55 -13.46
N ARG A 196 -15.67 8.23 -13.83
CA ARG A 196 -15.30 8.44 -15.24
C ARG A 196 -14.64 7.22 -15.87
N VAL A 197 -14.09 6.33 -15.06
CA VAL A 197 -13.40 5.11 -15.50
C VAL A 197 -14.33 3.90 -15.43
N VAL A 198 -15.09 3.80 -14.35
CA VAL A 198 -16.07 2.73 -14.13
C VAL A 198 -17.41 3.37 -13.79
N GLU A 199 -18.45 3.01 -14.54
CA GLU A 199 -19.78 3.60 -14.40
C GLU A 199 -20.32 3.50 -12.96
N ALA A 200 -21.02 4.55 -12.52
CA ALA A 200 -21.48 4.67 -11.13
C ALA A 200 -22.45 3.56 -10.71
N ASP A 201 -23.17 2.94 -11.64
CA ASP A 201 -24.08 1.80 -11.41
C ASP A 201 -23.36 0.50 -11.03
N ARG A 202 -22.04 0.41 -11.30
CA ARG A 202 -21.15 -0.68 -10.84
C ARG A 202 -20.77 -0.55 -9.36
N PHE A 203 -21.15 0.54 -8.69
CA PHE A 203 -20.90 0.78 -7.27
C PHE A 203 -22.17 0.51 -6.43
N ALA A 204 -21.92 0.07 -5.17
CA ALA A 204 -22.94 -0.15 -4.15
C ALA A 204 -23.24 1.14 -3.38
#